data_30c1d2d1af6efd9c65d29a335096565c
#
_entry.id   30c1d2d1af6efd9c65d29a335096565c
#
_cell.length_a   1.000
_cell.length_b   1.000
_cell.length_c   1.000
_cell.angle_alpha   90.00
_cell.angle_beta   90.00
_cell.angle_gamma   90.00
#
_symmetry.space_group_name_H-M   'P 1'
#
loop_
_entity.id
_entity.type
_entity.pdbx_description
1 polymer ?
#
loop_
_entity_poly.entity_id
_entity_poly.type
_entity_poly.pdbx_seq_one_letter_code
_entity_poly.pdbx_strand_id
1 'polypeptide(L)'
;TSQFTFEKFREQYPQYDRKDEEINRYPSFEDIRKEITILLSKEPTNIPLDEDDEFAYHEGIHMCIDNCKNNGITDDGMYVRLAYPTADNMPTPAPAFIVVGGATLSRGLTIEGLISTFFLRSVSQADTLMQMGRWFGYRKGYELLPRLWITSKTNDQFKFLAALDQELRDEIHEMDTLGKSPANYGPRVKNTPKASFIRITAKNRMQSAQAT
;
A
#
# COMPACT_ATOMS: atom_id res chain seq x y z
N THR A 1 6.28 19.42 11.42
CA THR A 1 6.08 18.51 10.28
C THR A 1 7.04 18.93 9.19
N SER A 2 8.14 18.19 9.01
CA SER A 2 9.06 18.44 7.92
C SER A 2 8.30 18.21 6.62
N GLN A 3 8.13 19.26 5.84
CA GLN A 3 7.56 19.17 4.52
C GLN A 3 8.49 18.27 3.70
N PHE A 4 8.01 17.08 3.35
CA PHE A 4 8.73 16.20 2.45
C PHE A 4 8.64 16.85 1.07
N THR A 5 9.74 17.42 0.60
CA THR A 5 9.83 18.02 -0.72
C THR A 5 10.34 16.97 -1.71
N PHE A 6 10.02 17.16 -2.98
CA PHE A 6 10.52 16.30 -4.04
C PHE A 6 12.06 16.34 -4.14
N GLU A 7 12.66 17.46 -3.81
CA GLU A 7 14.12 17.61 -3.71
C GLU A 7 14.71 16.61 -2.69
N LYS A 8 14.14 16.53 -1.49
CA LYS A 8 14.55 15.53 -0.49
C LYS A 8 14.32 14.10 -0.95
N PHE A 9 13.26 13.84 -1.71
CA PHE A 9 13.04 12.54 -2.30
C PHE A 9 14.14 12.18 -3.31
N ARG A 10 14.54 13.11 -4.19
CA ARG A 10 15.63 12.90 -5.15
C ARG A 10 17.00 12.72 -4.49
N GLU A 11 17.29 13.48 -3.44
CA GLU A 11 18.52 13.30 -2.64
C GLU A 11 18.59 11.88 -2.06
N GLN A 12 17.46 11.37 -1.59
CA GLN A 12 17.36 10.03 -1.00
C GLN A 12 17.34 8.92 -2.04
N TYR A 13 16.80 9.19 -3.22
CA TYR A 13 16.63 8.22 -4.32
C TYR A 13 17.17 8.77 -5.64
N PRO A 14 18.51 8.87 -5.80
CA PRO A 14 19.15 9.47 -6.97
C PRO A 14 18.88 8.71 -8.29
N GLN A 15 18.45 7.44 -8.20
CA GLN A 15 18.05 6.63 -9.35
C GLN A 15 16.68 7.02 -9.94
N TYR A 16 15.97 7.92 -9.29
CA TYR A 16 14.67 8.40 -9.77
C TYR A 16 14.88 9.46 -10.85
N ASP A 17 14.55 9.12 -12.09
CA ASP A 17 14.91 9.89 -13.29
C ASP A 17 13.79 10.77 -13.87
N ARG A 18 12.59 10.77 -13.25
CA ARG A 18 11.49 11.64 -13.70
C ARG A 18 11.84 13.13 -13.55
N LYS A 19 11.57 13.88 -14.60
CA LYS A 19 11.74 15.32 -14.58
C LYS A 19 10.68 15.99 -13.69
N ASP A 20 11.05 17.12 -13.07
CA ASP A 20 10.12 17.90 -12.22
C ASP A 20 8.84 18.31 -12.94
N GLU A 21 8.94 18.58 -14.25
CA GLU A 21 7.83 18.95 -15.12
C GLU A 21 6.80 17.81 -15.32
N GLU A 22 7.23 16.57 -15.13
CA GLU A 22 6.37 15.38 -15.25
C GLU A 22 5.63 15.03 -13.95
N ILE A 23 5.88 15.77 -12.87
CA ILE A 23 5.32 15.53 -11.55
C ILE A 23 4.33 16.62 -11.23
N ASN A 24 3.10 16.21 -10.93
CA ASN A 24 2.06 17.14 -10.53
C ASN A 24 2.48 17.88 -9.25
N ARG A 25 2.43 19.22 -9.29
CA ARG A 25 2.67 20.05 -8.12
C ARG A 25 1.51 19.96 -7.15
N TYR A 26 1.78 20.18 -5.87
CA TYR A 26 0.71 20.36 -4.91
C TYR A 26 -0.14 21.58 -5.28
N PRO A 27 -1.48 21.45 -5.29
CA PRO A 27 -2.36 22.58 -5.45
C PRO A 27 -2.22 23.55 -4.26
N SER A 28 -2.68 24.79 -4.44
CA SER A 28 -2.72 25.75 -3.33
C SER A 28 -3.73 25.30 -2.28
N PHE A 29 -3.57 25.79 -1.03
CA PHE A 29 -4.55 25.47 0.03
C PHE A 29 -5.95 25.99 -0.31
N GLU A 30 -6.05 27.13 -1.00
CA GLU A 30 -7.35 27.68 -1.43
C GLU A 30 -8.08 26.77 -2.40
N ASP A 31 -7.37 26.14 -3.33
CA ASP A 31 -7.95 25.18 -4.26
C ASP A 31 -8.44 23.94 -3.50
N ILE A 32 -7.60 23.42 -2.59
CA ILE A 32 -7.95 22.25 -1.78
C ILE A 32 -9.13 22.55 -0.84
N ARG A 33 -9.21 23.75 -0.27
CA ARG A 33 -10.25 24.13 0.70
C ARG A 33 -11.66 23.96 0.16
N LYS A 34 -11.88 24.32 -1.10
CA LYS A 34 -13.18 24.17 -1.77
C LYS A 34 -13.57 22.69 -1.85
N GLU A 35 -12.64 21.86 -2.30
CA GLU A 35 -12.86 20.42 -2.43
C GLU A 35 -13.09 19.74 -1.08
N ILE A 36 -12.35 20.14 -0.04
CA ILE A 36 -12.59 19.69 1.34
C ILE A 36 -14.01 20.04 1.79
N THR A 37 -14.47 21.26 1.50
CA THR A 37 -15.81 21.68 1.90
C THR A 37 -16.89 20.83 1.21
N ILE A 38 -16.74 20.55 -0.07
CA ILE A 38 -17.65 19.68 -0.82
C ILE A 38 -17.61 18.26 -0.24
N LEU A 39 -16.41 17.70 -0.06
CA LEU A 39 -16.22 16.36 0.47
C LEU A 39 -16.86 16.16 1.86
N LEU A 40 -16.81 17.19 2.71
CA LEU A 40 -17.34 17.16 4.06
C LEU A 40 -18.81 17.65 4.14
N SER A 41 -19.43 18.03 3.04
CA SER A 41 -20.81 18.52 3.02
C SER A 41 -21.84 17.41 3.23
N LYS A 42 -21.47 16.17 2.96
CA LYS A 42 -22.31 14.98 3.15
C LYS A 42 -21.75 14.10 4.26
N GLU A 43 -22.66 13.45 4.98
CA GLU A 43 -22.25 12.45 5.98
C GLU A 43 -21.57 11.26 5.28
N PRO A 44 -20.50 10.73 5.87
CA PRO A 44 -19.88 9.50 5.37
C PRO A 44 -20.85 8.33 5.42
N THR A 45 -21.08 7.66 4.30
CA THR A 45 -21.98 6.51 4.20
C THR A 45 -21.28 5.31 3.56
N ASN A 46 -21.85 4.12 3.69
CA ASN A 46 -21.52 3.03 2.77
C ASN A 46 -21.97 3.40 1.35
N ILE A 47 -21.63 2.58 0.36
CA ILE A 47 -22.04 2.84 -1.03
C ILE A 47 -23.56 2.56 -1.15
N PRO A 48 -24.40 3.56 -1.44
CA PRO A 48 -25.83 3.32 -1.63
C PRO A 48 -26.08 2.45 -2.88
N LEU A 49 -27.17 1.69 -2.84
CA LEU A 49 -27.73 1.03 -4.01
C LEU A 49 -29.00 1.78 -4.42
N ASP A 50 -29.26 1.87 -5.71
CA ASP A 50 -30.50 2.42 -6.27
C ASP A 50 -31.62 1.37 -6.34
N GLU A 51 -32.74 1.72 -6.97
CA GLU A 51 -33.92 0.83 -7.11
C GLU A 51 -33.62 -0.40 -7.96
N ASP A 52 -32.60 -0.37 -8.80
CA ASP A 52 -32.16 -1.46 -9.69
C ASP A 52 -30.96 -2.25 -9.10
N ASP A 53 -30.62 -2.06 -7.82
CA ASP A 53 -29.46 -2.62 -7.12
C ASP A 53 -28.10 -2.20 -7.72
N GLU A 54 -28.05 -1.10 -8.48
CA GLU A 54 -26.81 -0.53 -9.01
C GLU A 54 -26.18 0.45 -8.01
N PHE A 55 -24.85 0.64 -8.11
CA PHE A 55 -24.11 1.51 -7.20
C PHE A 55 -24.42 2.99 -7.45
N ALA A 56 -25.00 3.64 -6.46
CA ALA A 56 -25.34 5.07 -6.48
C ALA A 56 -24.30 5.90 -5.71
N TYR A 57 -23.19 6.22 -6.35
CA TYR A 57 -22.12 7.02 -5.73
C TYR A 57 -22.50 8.48 -5.57
N HIS A 58 -22.00 9.12 -4.51
CA HIS A 58 -22.11 10.55 -4.30
C HIS A 58 -20.72 11.18 -4.13
N GLU A 59 -20.60 12.49 -4.27
CA GLU A 59 -19.37 13.26 -4.20
C GLU A 59 -18.71 13.35 -2.80
N GLY A 60 -19.27 12.68 -1.79
CA GLY A 60 -18.79 12.67 -0.41
C GLY A 60 -17.78 11.56 -0.12
N ILE A 61 -17.84 11.06 1.11
CA ILE A 61 -16.98 9.99 1.60
C ILE A 61 -17.77 8.69 1.68
N HIS A 62 -17.29 7.66 1.00
CA HIS A 62 -17.79 6.30 1.15
C HIS A 62 -16.91 5.51 2.14
N MET A 63 -17.54 4.93 3.16
CA MET A 63 -16.90 4.05 4.13
C MET A 63 -17.04 2.61 3.69
N CYS A 64 -15.92 1.92 3.52
CA CYS A 64 -15.89 0.53 3.09
C CYS A 64 -15.25 -0.35 4.16
N ILE A 65 -15.83 -1.54 4.38
CA ILE A 65 -15.29 -2.54 5.30
C ILE A 65 -15.01 -3.81 4.53
N ASP A 66 -13.74 -4.18 4.43
CA ASP A 66 -13.33 -5.42 3.78
C ASP A 66 -12.81 -6.43 4.80
N ASN A 67 -13.66 -7.37 5.17
CA ASN A 67 -13.32 -8.48 6.04
C ASN A 67 -14.05 -9.77 5.59
N CYS A 68 -13.58 -10.92 6.12
CA CYS A 68 -14.13 -12.22 5.73
C CYS A 68 -15.54 -12.52 6.28
N LYS A 69 -16.09 -11.67 7.16
CA LYS A 69 -17.40 -11.85 7.79
C LYS A 69 -18.49 -11.00 7.15
N ASN A 70 -18.11 -10.12 6.23
CA ASN A 70 -19.03 -9.17 5.65
C ASN A 70 -19.65 -9.73 4.37
N ASN A 71 -20.98 -9.75 4.30
CA ASN A 71 -21.73 -10.27 3.15
C ASN A 71 -21.82 -9.29 1.97
N GLY A 72 -21.31 -8.07 2.14
CA GLY A 72 -21.30 -7.03 1.10
C GLY A 72 -22.49 -6.08 1.16
N ILE A 73 -23.63 -6.44 1.72
CA ILE A 73 -24.82 -5.58 1.83
C ILE A 73 -25.27 -5.52 3.30
N THR A 74 -25.63 -4.32 3.78
CA THR A 74 -26.22 -4.10 5.10
C THR A 74 -27.74 -4.36 5.08
N ASP A 75 -28.34 -4.43 6.28
CA ASP A 75 -29.78 -4.55 6.44
C ASP A 75 -30.54 -3.34 5.84
N ASP A 76 -29.88 -2.18 5.77
CA ASP A 76 -30.39 -0.94 5.17
C ASP A 76 -30.18 -0.87 3.65
N GLY A 77 -29.73 -1.95 3.00
CA GLY A 77 -29.54 -2.02 1.56
C GLY A 77 -28.31 -1.29 1.03
N MET A 78 -27.29 -1.02 1.87
CA MET A 78 -26.05 -0.36 1.45
C MET A 78 -24.94 -1.37 1.23
N TYR A 79 -24.13 -1.16 0.18
CA TYR A 79 -22.96 -1.98 -0.11
C TYR A 79 -21.74 -1.52 0.70
N VAL A 80 -21.14 -2.43 1.43
CA VAL A 80 -20.08 -2.10 2.40
C VAL A 80 -18.67 -2.39 1.90
N ARG A 81 -18.49 -3.20 0.87
CA ARG A 81 -17.15 -3.51 0.36
C ARG A 81 -16.66 -2.43 -0.59
N LEU A 82 -15.36 -2.41 -0.83
CA LEU A 82 -14.78 -1.49 -1.81
C LEU A 82 -15.23 -1.87 -3.22
N ALA A 83 -15.92 -0.96 -3.85
CA ALA A 83 -16.22 -0.95 -5.27
C ALA A 83 -15.92 0.44 -5.83
N TYR A 84 -15.35 0.51 -7.02
CA TYR A 84 -15.02 1.78 -7.65
C TYR A 84 -16.09 2.16 -8.68
N PRO A 85 -16.41 3.47 -8.79
CA PRO A 85 -17.29 3.92 -9.85
C PRO A 85 -16.65 3.71 -11.23
N THR A 86 -17.48 3.49 -12.20
CA THR A 86 -17.11 3.46 -13.63
C THR A 86 -17.25 4.87 -14.22
N ALA A 87 -16.87 5.04 -15.48
CA ALA A 87 -17.04 6.34 -16.15
C ALA A 87 -18.52 6.78 -16.21
N ASP A 88 -19.45 5.83 -16.23
CA ASP A 88 -20.89 6.09 -16.40
C ASP A 88 -21.56 6.55 -15.10
N ASN A 89 -21.05 6.13 -13.92
CA ASN A 89 -21.63 6.44 -12.62
C ASN A 89 -20.67 7.22 -11.68
N MET A 90 -19.62 7.82 -12.24
CA MET A 90 -18.68 8.65 -11.50
C MET A 90 -19.28 10.03 -11.19
N PRO A 91 -19.48 10.39 -9.92
CA PRO A 91 -19.93 11.74 -9.57
C PRO A 91 -18.83 12.78 -9.81
N THR A 92 -19.26 14.04 -9.88
CA THR A 92 -18.36 15.20 -10.00
C THR A 92 -18.59 16.17 -8.85
N PRO A 93 -17.59 16.39 -7.97
CA PRO A 93 -16.26 15.78 -7.93
C PRO A 93 -16.27 14.28 -7.61
N ALA A 94 -15.16 13.59 -7.92
CA ALA A 94 -15.01 12.18 -7.62
C ALA A 94 -15.08 11.89 -6.11
N PRO A 95 -15.66 10.76 -5.68
CA PRO A 95 -15.82 10.44 -4.28
C PRO A 95 -14.48 10.07 -3.63
N ALA A 96 -14.40 10.22 -2.31
CA ALA A 96 -13.33 9.67 -1.50
C ALA A 96 -13.78 8.36 -0.83
N PHE A 97 -12.82 7.46 -0.62
CA PHE A 97 -13.08 6.18 0.06
C PHE A 97 -12.23 6.05 1.31
N ILE A 98 -12.86 5.66 2.42
CA ILE A 98 -12.18 5.20 3.63
C ILE A 98 -12.39 3.70 3.72
N VAL A 99 -11.31 2.94 3.57
CA VAL A 99 -11.38 1.47 3.58
C VAL A 99 -10.78 0.94 4.87
N VAL A 100 -11.59 0.22 5.65
CA VAL A 100 -11.16 -0.46 6.87
C VAL A 100 -11.14 -1.96 6.61
N GLY A 101 -10.00 -2.58 6.81
CA GLY A 101 -9.88 -4.01 6.55
C GLY A 101 -8.74 -4.69 7.27
N GLY A 102 -8.76 -6.00 7.22
CA GLY A 102 -7.80 -6.86 7.86
C GLY A 102 -6.93 -7.66 6.88
N ALA A 103 -6.91 -8.98 7.08
CA ALA A 103 -6.14 -9.91 6.23
C ALA A 103 -6.61 -9.99 4.78
N THR A 104 -7.88 -9.70 4.53
CA THR A 104 -8.47 -9.68 3.18
C THR A 104 -7.80 -8.64 2.29
N LEU A 105 -7.47 -7.47 2.84
CA LEU A 105 -6.73 -6.44 2.12
C LEU A 105 -5.32 -6.86 1.70
N SER A 106 -4.75 -7.90 2.33
CA SER A 106 -3.37 -8.34 2.05
C SER A 106 -3.23 -9.18 0.78
N ARG A 107 -4.32 -9.69 0.22
CA ARG A 107 -4.27 -10.63 -0.91
C ARG A 107 -5.31 -10.30 -1.97
N GLY A 108 -4.85 -10.19 -3.22
CA GLY A 108 -5.72 -10.12 -4.38
C GLY A 108 -6.46 -8.80 -4.62
N LEU A 109 -6.34 -7.82 -3.72
CA LEU A 109 -6.96 -6.51 -3.89
C LEU A 109 -5.92 -5.49 -4.35
N THR A 110 -6.23 -4.77 -5.40
CA THR A 110 -5.50 -3.56 -5.79
C THR A 110 -6.32 -2.36 -5.35
N ILE A 111 -5.75 -1.54 -4.48
CA ILE A 111 -6.41 -0.31 -4.02
C ILE A 111 -5.88 0.83 -4.90
N GLU A 112 -6.64 1.16 -5.92
CA GLU A 112 -6.32 2.29 -6.80
C GLU A 112 -6.52 3.61 -6.06
N GLY A 113 -5.73 4.62 -6.41
CA GLY A 113 -5.82 5.94 -5.80
C GLY A 113 -5.47 6.00 -4.30
N LEU A 114 -4.85 4.97 -3.73
CA LEU A 114 -4.48 4.95 -2.31
C LEU A 114 -3.43 6.01 -2.00
N ILE A 115 -3.80 7.03 -1.26
CA ILE A 115 -2.94 8.17 -0.88
C ILE A 115 -2.60 8.22 0.61
N SER A 116 -3.39 7.58 1.47
CA SER A 116 -3.11 7.57 2.91
C SER A 116 -3.41 6.21 3.50
N THR A 117 -2.47 5.68 4.28
CA THR A 117 -2.61 4.36 4.91
C THR A 117 -2.21 4.42 6.37
N PHE A 118 -3.09 3.93 7.23
CA PHE A 118 -2.81 3.66 8.64
C PHE A 118 -2.60 2.16 8.82
N PHE A 119 -1.35 1.74 8.89
CA PHE A 119 -0.97 0.35 9.02
C PHE A 119 -0.62 0.04 10.48
N LEU A 120 -1.63 -0.39 11.25
CA LEU A 120 -1.50 -0.66 12.68
C LEU A 120 -1.31 -2.14 13.00
N ARG A 121 -1.38 -3.01 12.00
CA ARG A 121 -1.28 -4.45 12.18
C ARG A 121 0.15 -4.86 12.52
N SER A 122 0.31 -5.67 13.58
CA SER A 122 1.56 -6.36 13.83
C SER A 122 1.65 -7.62 12.99
N VAL A 123 2.78 -7.82 12.32
CA VAL A 123 3.06 -8.98 11.47
C VAL A 123 4.33 -9.63 11.97
N SER A 124 4.30 -10.94 12.16
CA SER A 124 5.44 -11.74 12.63
C SER A 124 6.20 -12.45 11.50
N GLN A 125 5.71 -12.36 10.28
CA GLN A 125 6.25 -13.03 9.09
C GLN A 125 6.63 -12.00 8.03
N ALA A 126 7.85 -12.10 7.52
CA ALA A 126 8.40 -11.17 6.53
C ALA A 126 7.63 -11.22 5.20
N ASP A 127 7.32 -12.43 4.71
CA ASP A 127 6.54 -12.63 3.49
C ASP A 127 5.19 -11.93 3.54
N THR A 128 4.50 -12.04 4.67
CA THR A 128 3.21 -11.36 4.89
C THR A 128 3.38 -9.85 4.96
N LEU A 129 4.42 -9.36 5.64
CA LEU A 129 4.70 -7.93 5.74
C LEU A 129 5.04 -7.33 4.38
N MET A 130 5.85 -8.00 3.59
CA MET A 130 6.21 -7.57 2.23
C MET A 130 5.03 -7.61 1.27
N GLN A 131 4.13 -8.61 1.38
CA GLN A 131 2.90 -8.66 0.60
C GLN A 131 1.98 -7.45 0.89
N MET A 132 1.90 -7.03 2.15
CA MET A 132 1.14 -5.84 2.55
C MET A 132 1.82 -4.55 2.07
N GLY A 133 3.15 -4.53 2.01
CA GLY A 133 3.93 -3.41 1.51
C GLY A 133 3.65 -3.04 0.04
N ARG A 134 3.08 -3.96 -0.73
CA ARG A 134 2.67 -3.69 -2.13
C ARG A 134 1.77 -2.47 -2.29
N TRP A 135 0.96 -2.15 -1.31
CA TRP A 135 0.02 -1.02 -1.39
C TRP A 135 0.72 0.33 -1.32
N PHE A 136 1.89 0.40 -0.69
CA PHE A 136 2.64 1.64 -0.47
C PHE A 136 3.58 1.98 -1.63
N GLY A 137 3.58 1.15 -2.67
CA GLY A 137 4.50 1.27 -3.80
C GLY A 137 4.30 2.54 -4.62
N TYR A 138 5.29 2.78 -5.47
CA TYR A 138 5.29 3.87 -6.43
C TYR A 138 4.01 3.90 -7.28
N ARG A 139 3.46 5.09 -7.44
CA ARG A 139 2.28 5.37 -8.27
C ARG A 139 2.57 6.54 -9.19
N LYS A 140 2.52 6.30 -10.49
CA LYS A 140 2.72 7.35 -11.49
C LYS A 140 1.57 8.37 -11.43
N GLY A 141 1.94 9.66 -11.34
CA GLY A 141 1.00 10.77 -11.39
C GLY A 141 0.63 11.36 -10.03
N TYR A 142 0.87 10.64 -8.91
CA TYR A 142 0.64 11.17 -7.56
C TYR A 142 1.73 10.75 -6.57
N GLU A 143 2.96 10.72 -7.01
CA GLU A 143 4.14 10.26 -6.27
C GLU A 143 4.36 11.02 -4.96
N LEU A 144 3.93 12.27 -4.91
CA LEU A 144 4.09 13.12 -3.72
C LEU A 144 2.94 13.01 -2.71
N LEU A 145 1.84 12.38 -3.08
CA LEU A 145 0.66 12.28 -2.21
C LEU A 145 0.70 11.13 -1.20
N PRO A 146 1.27 9.94 -1.50
CA PRO A 146 1.20 8.80 -0.59
C PRO A 146 1.77 9.11 0.79
N ARG A 147 1.03 8.74 1.81
CA ARG A 147 1.40 8.85 3.23
C ARG A 147 1.16 7.52 3.92
N LEU A 148 2.17 7.06 4.66
CA LEU A 148 2.12 5.82 5.41
C LEU A 148 2.32 6.11 6.90
N TRP A 149 1.33 5.74 7.70
CA TRP A 149 1.36 5.83 9.14
C TRP A 149 1.54 4.43 9.72
N ILE A 150 2.70 4.18 10.31
CA ILE A 150 3.10 2.87 10.85
C ILE A 150 3.71 3.03 12.23
N THR A 151 3.76 1.93 12.99
CA THR A 151 4.49 1.92 14.26
C THR A 151 6.00 1.92 14.01
N SER A 152 6.79 2.42 14.98
CA SER A 152 8.26 2.38 14.89
C SER A 152 8.76 0.94 14.68
N LYS A 153 8.17 -0.03 15.39
CA LYS A 153 8.50 -1.45 15.23
C LYS A 153 8.31 -1.94 13.79
N THR A 154 7.16 -1.63 13.18
CA THR A 154 6.87 -2.01 11.80
C THR A 154 7.80 -1.32 10.81
N ASN A 155 8.14 -0.05 11.06
CA ASN A 155 9.10 0.68 10.25
C ASN A 155 10.50 0.02 10.29
N ASP A 156 10.96 -0.38 11.48
CA ASP A 156 12.24 -1.07 11.63
C ASP A 156 12.24 -2.44 10.94
N GLN A 157 11.10 -3.14 10.96
CA GLN A 157 10.93 -4.39 10.21
C GLN A 157 11.03 -4.16 8.71
N PHE A 158 10.37 -3.15 8.15
CA PHE A 158 10.49 -2.80 6.73
C PHE A 158 11.90 -2.41 6.34
N LYS A 159 12.59 -1.58 7.16
CA LYS A 159 13.99 -1.20 6.91
C LYS A 159 14.91 -2.43 6.88
N PHE A 160 14.72 -3.33 7.83
CA PHE A 160 15.50 -4.57 7.87
C PHE A 160 15.27 -5.43 6.62
N LEU A 161 14.02 -5.61 6.20
CA LEU A 161 13.68 -6.40 5.02
C LEU A 161 14.17 -5.74 3.72
N ALA A 162 14.11 -4.42 3.61
CA ALA A 162 14.65 -3.69 2.48
C ALA A 162 16.17 -3.85 2.36
N ALA A 163 16.89 -3.80 3.50
CA ALA A 163 18.33 -4.04 3.51
C ALA A 163 18.67 -5.49 3.11
N LEU A 164 17.90 -6.46 3.59
CA LEU A 164 18.08 -7.87 3.23
C LEU A 164 17.81 -8.12 1.73
N ASP A 165 16.77 -7.51 1.16
CA ASP A 165 16.48 -7.59 -0.28
C ASP A 165 17.60 -6.97 -1.11
N GLN A 166 18.16 -5.83 -0.66
CA GLN A 166 19.28 -5.20 -1.34
C GLN A 166 20.54 -6.07 -1.30
N GLU A 167 20.90 -6.62 -0.13
CA GLU A 167 22.03 -7.55 -0.02
C GLU A 167 21.88 -8.74 -0.97
N LEU A 168 20.67 -9.30 -1.07
CA LEU A 168 20.40 -10.42 -1.99
C LEU A 168 20.56 -10.01 -3.45
N ARG A 169 20.09 -8.81 -3.82
CA ARG A 169 20.24 -8.29 -5.20
C ARG A 169 21.72 -8.07 -5.55
N ASP A 170 22.48 -7.51 -4.63
CA ASP A 170 23.91 -7.26 -4.81
C ASP A 170 24.68 -8.60 -4.98
N GLU A 171 24.34 -9.62 -4.18
CA GLU A 171 24.91 -10.96 -4.32
C GLU A 171 24.57 -11.63 -5.66
N ILE A 172 23.31 -11.51 -6.11
CA ILE A 172 22.88 -12.03 -7.44
C ILE A 172 23.62 -11.29 -8.56
N HIS A 173 23.78 -9.99 -8.46
CA HIS A 173 24.50 -9.19 -9.47
C HIS A 173 25.98 -9.55 -9.53
N GLU A 174 26.63 -9.76 -8.37
CA GLU A 174 28.02 -10.21 -8.30
C GLU A 174 28.16 -11.61 -8.98
N MET A 175 27.25 -12.52 -8.72
CA MET A 175 27.25 -13.84 -9.35
C MET A 175 27.09 -13.78 -10.86
N ASP A 176 26.20 -12.92 -11.36
CA ASP A 176 26.00 -12.70 -12.79
C ASP A 176 27.27 -12.17 -13.44
N THR A 177 27.92 -11.20 -12.79
CA THR A 177 29.21 -10.63 -13.25
C THR A 177 30.34 -11.68 -13.32
N LEU A 178 30.33 -12.64 -12.40
CA LEU A 178 31.29 -13.76 -12.35
C LEU A 178 30.91 -14.94 -13.26
N GLY A 179 29.81 -14.84 -14.01
CA GLY A 179 29.31 -15.90 -14.88
C GLY A 179 28.91 -17.20 -14.15
N LYS A 180 28.58 -17.12 -12.88
CA LYS A 180 28.16 -18.28 -12.08
C LYS A 180 26.70 -18.63 -12.34
N SER A 181 26.43 -19.90 -12.62
CA SER A 181 25.08 -20.39 -12.81
C SER A 181 24.34 -20.52 -11.45
N PRO A 182 23.06 -20.16 -11.37
CA PRO A 182 22.22 -20.40 -10.18
C PRO A 182 22.16 -21.87 -9.75
N ALA A 183 22.39 -22.80 -10.66
CA ALA A 183 22.44 -24.24 -10.35
C ALA A 183 23.64 -24.61 -9.47
N ASN A 184 24.70 -23.85 -9.51
CA ASN A 184 25.95 -24.10 -8.79
C ASN A 184 26.11 -23.22 -7.54
N TYR A 185 25.17 -22.30 -7.31
CA TYR A 185 25.23 -21.37 -6.20
C TYR A 185 23.82 -21.06 -5.67
N GLY A 186 23.60 -21.42 -4.41
CA GLY A 186 22.38 -21.02 -3.72
C GLY A 186 22.61 -19.69 -2.97
N PRO A 187 21.77 -18.67 -3.18
CA PRO A 187 21.90 -17.43 -2.44
C PRO A 187 21.79 -17.71 -0.92
N ARG A 188 22.71 -17.14 -0.15
CA ARG A 188 22.78 -17.35 1.29
C ARG A 188 22.14 -16.18 2.02
N VAL A 189 21.07 -16.43 2.74
CA VAL A 189 20.49 -15.43 3.64
C VAL A 189 21.28 -15.45 4.96
N LYS A 190 21.96 -14.36 5.28
CA LYS A 190 22.70 -14.24 6.54
C LYS A 190 21.75 -14.37 7.73
N ASN A 191 22.05 -15.34 8.60
CA ASN A 191 21.35 -15.47 9.87
C ASN A 191 21.88 -14.41 10.84
N THR A 192 21.27 -13.22 10.84
CA THR A 192 21.65 -12.14 11.76
C THR A 192 20.83 -12.21 13.04
N PRO A 193 21.35 -11.77 14.20
CA PRO A 193 20.59 -11.68 15.45
C PRO A 193 19.30 -10.84 15.31
N LYS A 194 19.25 -9.92 14.37
CA LYS A 194 18.05 -9.14 14.02
C LYS A 194 17.01 -9.98 13.28
N ALA A 195 17.37 -11.10 12.65
CA ALA A 195 16.43 -12.00 11.99
C ALA A 195 15.52 -12.74 12.99
N SER A 196 15.86 -12.82 14.28
CA SER A 196 14.98 -13.34 15.32
C SER A 196 13.73 -12.51 15.58
N PHE A 197 13.72 -11.29 15.12
CA PHE A 197 12.70 -10.28 15.36
C PHE A 197 11.56 -10.35 14.31
N ILE A 198 11.80 -10.94 13.13
CA ILE A 198 10.77 -11.28 12.18
C ILE A 198 11.12 -12.60 11.48
N ARG A 199 10.19 -13.53 11.43
CA ARG A 199 10.38 -14.81 10.73
C ARG A 199 10.23 -14.57 9.23
N ILE A 200 11.06 -15.21 8.42
CA ILE A 200 10.99 -15.07 6.95
C ILE A 200 9.65 -15.60 6.43
N THR A 201 9.21 -16.76 6.94
CA THR A 201 7.92 -17.36 6.56
C THR A 201 7.33 -18.20 7.72
N ALA A 202 6.18 -18.81 7.50
CA ALA A 202 5.52 -19.65 8.51
C ALA A 202 6.38 -20.87 8.89
N LYS A 203 6.37 -21.23 10.19
CA LYS A 203 7.20 -22.30 10.76
C LYS A 203 7.04 -23.64 10.01
N ASN A 204 5.86 -23.95 9.54
CA ASN A 204 5.56 -25.18 8.78
C ASN A 204 6.18 -25.18 7.36
N ARG A 205 6.52 -24.03 6.80
CA ARG A 205 7.20 -23.90 5.51
C ARG A 205 8.72 -23.89 5.63
N MET A 206 9.26 -23.69 6.83
CA MET A 206 10.70 -23.66 7.08
C MET A 206 11.27 -25.04 7.44
N GLN A 207 10.45 -26.10 7.52
CA GLN A 207 10.90 -27.42 7.95
C GLN A 207 11.94 -28.08 7.02
N SER A 208 12.07 -27.61 5.78
CA SER A 208 13.07 -28.10 4.82
C SER A 208 14.33 -27.24 4.75
N ALA A 209 14.41 -26.11 5.46
CA ALA A 209 15.60 -25.27 5.51
C ALA A 209 16.55 -25.81 6.60
N GLN A 210 17.65 -26.44 6.18
CA GLN A 210 18.74 -26.83 7.10
C GLN A 210 19.71 -25.65 7.24
N ALA A 211 20.09 -25.33 8.48
CA ALA A 211 21.21 -24.43 8.71
C ALA A 211 22.50 -25.15 8.28
N THR A 212 23.20 -24.59 7.33
CA THR A 212 24.56 -25.01 6.93
C THR A 212 25.58 -24.11 7.60
#